data_0d19a5581d95671ccbcf913314b1756e
#
_entry.id   0d19a5581d95671ccbcf913314b1756e
#
_cell.length_a   1.000
_cell.length_b   1.000
_cell.length_c   1.000
_cell.angle_alpha   90.00
_cell.angle_beta   90.00
_cell.angle_gamma   90.00
#
_symmetry.space_group_name_H-M   'P 1'
#
loop_
_entity.id
_entity.type
_entity.pdbx_description
1 polymer ?
#
loop_
_entity_poly.entity_id
_entity_poly.type
_entity_poly.pdbx_seq_one_letter_code
_entity_poly.pdbx_strand_id
1 'polypeptide(L)'
;MSSSRLDNQRVIRAPRGTELSCKSWLSEAALRMLMNNLDPEVAERPQELVVYGGIGRAARDWDSFDRIVAALRALNDDETLLVQSGKPVGVFRTHADAPRVLIANSNLVPRWATWEHFHELDRKGLAMYGQMTAGSWIYIGSQGIVQGTYETFVEAGRQHYNGDLKGKWILTGGLGGMGGAQPLAATMAGASMLAVECRPSSIEMRLRTGYLDRYTVDLDEALGWVNEACARGEALSVGLLGNAADVFPELARRAAADLTARPHIVTDQTSAHDPVNGYLPQGWTLAEWDAARESQPAAVAEAARKSMRVHVEAMLAFHGMGVPTVDYGNNIRQMALEEGLENAFAFPGFVPAYIRPLFCRGVGPFRWAALSGDPEDIRKTDAKVKELIPDDPHLHNWLDMAFKRIKFQGLPARICWVGLGQRHRLGLAFNEMVKSGELKAPIVIGRDHLDSGSVASPNRETEAMKDGSDAVSDWPLLNALLNTASGATWVSLHHGGGVGMGFSQHSGMVVVCDGSDEAAKRVGRVLWNDPATGVMRHADAGYDIAIDCAKEQGLNLPFLK
;
A
#
# COMPACT_ATOMS: atom_id res chain seq x y z
N MET A 1 -24.45 -16.83 -17.48
CA MET A 1 -25.17 -15.63 -17.04
C MET A 1 -24.14 -14.69 -16.43
N SER A 2 -23.91 -13.54 -17.05
CA SER A 2 -23.02 -12.52 -16.50
C SER A 2 -23.70 -11.92 -15.28
N SER A 3 -23.24 -12.28 -14.06
CA SER A 3 -23.67 -11.58 -12.85
C SER A 3 -23.20 -10.14 -13.00
N SER A 4 -24.10 -9.17 -12.89
CA SER A 4 -23.79 -7.76 -12.99
C SER A 4 -22.76 -7.39 -11.92
N ARG A 5 -21.62 -6.85 -12.33
CA ARG A 5 -20.62 -6.28 -11.42
C ARG A 5 -20.98 -4.88 -10.97
N LEU A 6 -21.97 -4.28 -11.59
CA LEU A 6 -22.42 -2.93 -11.30
C LEU A 6 -23.79 -2.96 -10.60
N ASP A 7 -23.85 -2.39 -9.40
CA ASP A 7 -25.11 -2.14 -8.69
C ASP A 7 -25.11 -0.71 -8.11
N ASN A 8 -25.70 0.21 -8.83
CA ASN A 8 -25.75 1.63 -8.48
C ASN A 8 -26.63 1.95 -7.25
N GLN A 9 -27.40 0.99 -6.75
CA GLN A 9 -28.30 1.20 -5.61
C GLN A 9 -27.70 0.72 -4.29
N ARG A 10 -26.64 -0.10 -4.33
CA ARG A 10 -26.02 -0.64 -3.11
C ARG A 10 -25.09 0.36 -2.45
N VAL A 11 -25.31 0.58 -1.16
CA VAL A 11 -24.41 1.30 -0.26
C VAL A 11 -24.03 0.34 0.85
N ILE A 12 -22.75 -0.02 0.94
CA ILE A 12 -22.24 -0.94 1.95
C ILE A 12 -21.54 -0.14 3.03
N ARG A 13 -21.85 -0.43 4.29
CA ARG A 13 -21.15 0.07 5.46
C ARG A 13 -20.96 -1.05 6.47
N ALA A 14 -19.81 -1.10 7.11
CA ALA A 14 -19.52 -2.07 8.15
C ALA A 14 -20.40 -1.82 9.38
N PRO A 15 -20.97 -2.85 10.01
CA PRO A 15 -21.59 -2.73 11.34
C PRO A 15 -20.56 -2.20 12.36
N ARG A 16 -21.05 -1.49 13.35
CA ARG A 16 -20.25 -0.88 14.44
C ARG A 16 -20.79 -1.32 15.79
N GLY A 17 -19.94 -1.26 16.84
CA GLY A 17 -20.36 -1.61 18.21
C GLY A 17 -20.16 -3.09 18.52
N THR A 18 -20.89 -3.56 19.54
CA THR A 18 -20.67 -4.89 20.17
C THR A 18 -21.63 -5.99 19.71
N GLU A 19 -22.61 -5.65 18.87
CA GLU A 19 -23.57 -6.65 18.38
C GLU A 19 -22.95 -7.50 17.27
N LEU A 20 -23.09 -8.83 17.39
CA LEU A 20 -22.62 -9.81 16.41
C LEU A 20 -23.72 -10.14 15.40
N SER A 21 -23.37 -10.15 14.13
CA SER A 21 -24.19 -10.73 13.05
C SER A 21 -23.69 -12.12 12.63
N CYS A 22 -22.47 -12.48 13.03
CA CYS A 22 -21.84 -13.79 12.88
C CYS A 22 -21.86 -14.56 14.21
N LYS A 23 -21.42 -15.83 14.20
CA LYS A 23 -21.37 -16.68 15.39
C LYS A 23 -20.21 -16.34 16.33
N SER A 24 -19.15 -15.72 15.83
CA SER A 24 -17.98 -15.32 16.62
C SER A 24 -17.38 -14.00 16.13
N TRP A 25 -16.55 -13.38 16.98
CA TRP A 25 -15.80 -12.18 16.62
C TRP A 25 -14.81 -12.41 15.49
N LEU A 26 -14.28 -13.61 15.31
CA LEU A 26 -13.34 -13.92 14.24
C LEU A 26 -13.99 -13.81 12.86
N SER A 27 -15.19 -14.38 12.71
CA SER A 27 -15.98 -14.29 11.48
C SER A 27 -16.59 -12.89 11.29
N GLU A 28 -17.06 -12.25 12.38
CA GLU A 28 -17.59 -10.90 12.38
C GLU A 28 -16.55 -9.88 11.94
N ALA A 29 -15.31 -10.02 12.40
CA ALA A 29 -14.20 -9.14 12.00
C ALA A 29 -13.94 -9.23 10.49
N ALA A 30 -13.88 -10.43 9.93
CA ALA A 30 -13.72 -10.62 8.48
C ALA A 30 -14.88 -9.98 7.70
N LEU A 31 -16.12 -10.17 8.18
CA LEU A 31 -17.32 -9.57 7.57
C LEU A 31 -17.28 -8.05 7.62
N ARG A 32 -16.97 -7.46 8.79
CA ARG A 32 -16.91 -5.99 8.92
C ARG A 32 -15.80 -5.38 8.07
N MET A 33 -14.65 -6.04 7.99
CA MET A 33 -13.54 -5.55 7.18
C MET A 33 -13.81 -5.69 5.67
N LEU A 34 -14.46 -6.76 5.21
CA LEU A 34 -14.96 -6.87 3.84
C LEU A 34 -15.93 -5.73 3.50
N MET A 35 -16.90 -5.46 4.37
CA MET A 35 -17.87 -4.39 4.20
C MET A 35 -17.21 -3.01 4.27
N ASN A 36 -16.24 -2.82 5.17
CA ASN A 36 -15.48 -1.57 5.28
C ASN A 36 -14.69 -1.25 4.00
N ASN A 37 -14.17 -2.27 3.32
CA ASN A 37 -13.49 -2.08 2.03
C ASN A 37 -14.41 -1.48 0.95
N LEU A 38 -15.73 -1.65 1.08
CA LEU A 38 -16.73 -1.15 0.14
C LEU A 38 -17.51 0.07 0.66
N ASP A 39 -17.15 0.59 1.84
CA ASP A 39 -17.70 1.85 2.34
C ASP A 39 -17.41 2.97 1.34
N PRO A 40 -18.41 3.82 0.99
CA PRO A 40 -18.23 4.94 0.06
C PRO A 40 -17.14 5.94 0.45
N GLU A 41 -16.75 5.97 1.73
CA GLU A 41 -15.63 6.79 2.21
C GLU A 41 -14.26 6.11 1.98
N VAL A 42 -14.24 4.80 1.69
CA VAL A 42 -13.05 3.97 1.55
C VAL A 42 -12.77 3.61 0.10
N ALA A 43 -13.78 3.08 -0.59
CA ALA A 43 -13.65 2.56 -1.95
C ALA A 43 -13.70 3.66 -3.03
N GLU A 44 -12.91 3.46 -4.09
CA GLU A 44 -12.93 4.36 -5.26
C GLU A 44 -14.22 4.24 -6.07
N ARG A 45 -14.69 3.01 -6.30
CA ARG A 45 -15.94 2.71 -7.02
C ARG A 45 -16.66 1.54 -6.35
N PRO A 46 -17.29 1.78 -5.18
CA PRO A 46 -17.94 0.71 -4.40
C PRO A 46 -19.04 -0.02 -5.16
N GLN A 47 -19.75 0.64 -6.06
CA GLN A 47 -20.82 0.05 -6.88
C GLN A 47 -20.30 -1.02 -7.86
N GLU A 48 -19.00 -0.97 -8.19
CA GLU A 48 -18.30 -1.94 -9.03
C GLU A 48 -17.44 -2.90 -8.20
N LEU A 49 -17.57 -2.88 -6.87
CA LEU A 49 -16.74 -3.63 -5.92
C LEU A 49 -15.25 -3.21 -5.94
N VAL A 50 -14.89 -2.12 -6.61
CA VAL A 50 -13.51 -1.64 -6.74
C VAL A 50 -13.14 -0.80 -5.53
N VAL A 51 -12.13 -1.27 -4.81
CA VAL A 51 -11.63 -0.62 -3.59
C VAL A 51 -10.58 0.43 -3.95
N TYR A 52 -9.52 0.04 -4.66
CA TYR A 52 -8.50 0.97 -5.16
C TYR A 52 -7.66 0.36 -6.30
N GLY A 53 -6.76 1.16 -6.87
CA GLY A 53 -5.80 0.71 -7.90
C GLY A 53 -6.44 0.37 -9.24
N GLY A 54 -7.48 1.06 -9.60
CA GLY A 54 -8.18 0.95 -10.89
C GLY A 54 -9.11 -0.24 -11.00
N ILE A 55 -8.68 -1.46 -10.72
CA ILE A 55 -9.46 -2.70 -10.85
C ILE A 55 -9.38 -3.63 -9.62
N GLY A 56 -8.72 -3.20 -8.55
CA GLY A 56 -8.58 -3.99 -7.31
C GLY A 56 -9.92 -4.13 -6.56
N ARG A 57 -10.49 -5.35 -6.54
CA ARG A 57 -11.83 -5.60 -5.99
C ARG A 57 -11.78 -6.36 -4.67
N ALA A 58 -12.82 -6.17 -3.86
CA ALA A 58 -13.04 -6.90 -2.60
C ALA A 58 -13.73 -8.26 -2.80
N ALA A 59 -14.56 -8.37 -3.83
CA ALA A 59 -15.25 -9.60 -4.23
C ALA A 59 -15.35 -9.65 -5.76
N ARG A 60 -15.53 -10.84 -6.33
CA ARG A 60 -15.57 -11.06 -7.78
C ARG A 60 -16.73 -10.33 -8.46
N ASP A 61 -17.90 -10.44 -7.87
CA ASP A 61 -19.18 -9.88 -8.27
C ASP A 61 -20.13 -9.80 -7.06
N TRP A 62 -21.29 -9.19 -7.22
CA TRP A 62 -22.24 -8.99 -6.14
C TRP A 62 -22.84 -10.30 -5.62
N ASP A 63 -23.07 -11.30 -6.47
CA ASP A 63 -23.52 -12.63 -6.01
C ASP A 63 -22.44 -13.29 -5.12
N SER A 64 -21.18 -13.19 -5.50
CA SER A 64 -20.06 -13.68 -4.68
C SER A 64 -19.96 -12.92 -3.35
N PHE A 65 -20.14 -11.60 -3.35
CA PHE A 65 -20.17 -10.80 -2.12
C PHE A 65 -21.27 -11.27 -1.17
N ASP A 66 -22.50 -11.41 -1.66
CA ASP A 66 -23.63 -11.87 -0.85
C ASP A 66 -23.39 -13.28 -0.27
N ARG A 67 -22.82 -14.19 -1.07
CA ARG A 67 -22.46 -15.54 -0.63
C ARG A 67 -21.32 -15.55 0.40
N ILE A 68 -20.32 -14.67 0.27
CA ILE A 68 -19.28 -14.53 1.30
C ILE A 68 -19.90 -14.06 2.61
N VAL A 69 -20.74 -13.03 2.57
CA VAL A 69 -21.44 -12.51 3.76
C VAL A 69 -22.29 -13.61 4.42
N ALA A 70 -23.06 -14.36 3.63
CA ALA A 70 -23.88 -15.48 4.14
C ALA A 70 -23.01 -16.59 4.77
N ALA A 71 -21.89 -16.94 4.12
CA ALA A 71 -20.97 -17.95 4.62
C ALA A 71 -20.32 -17.52 5.94
N LEU A 72 -19.84 -16.27 6.06
CA LEU A 72 -19.25 -15.76 7.28
C LEU A 72 -20.23 -15.76 8.46
N ARG A 73 -21.50 -15.42 8.21
CA ARG A 73 -22.55 -15.49 9.23
C ARG A 73 -22.85 -16.92 9.72
N ALA A 74 -22.72 -17.89 8.83
CA ALA A 74 -23.00 -19.30 9.14
C ALA A 74 -21.79 -20.05 9.71
N LEU A 75 -20.57 -19.53 9.54
CA LEU A 75 -19.31 -20.21 9.85
C LEU A 75 -19.19 -20.55 11.34
N ASN A 76 -18.82 -21.80 11.64
CA ASN A 76 -18.50 -22.24 12.99
C ASN A 76 -17.02 -21.95 13.34
N ASP A 77 -16.68 -22.02 14.63
CA ASP A 77 -15.34 -21.68 15.12
C ASP A 77 -14.27 -22.72 14.75
N ASP A 78 -14.67 -23.89 14.27
CA ASP A 78 -13.78 -24.94 13.76
C ASP A 78 -13.83 -25.09 12.22
N GLU A 79 -14.38 -24.09 11.53
CA GLU A 79 -14.52 -24.10 10.07
C GLU A 79 -13.71 -22.99 9.40
N THR A 80 -13.29 -23.25 8.16
CA THR A 80 -12.55 -22.32 7.30
C THR A 80 -13.26 -22.14 5.97
N LEU A 81 -13.56 -20.90 5.62
CA LEU A 81 -14.06 -20.48 4.31
C LEU A 81 -12.91 -20.34 3.32
N LEU A 82 -13.02 -20.94 2.14
CA LEU A 82 -12.09 -20.74 1.03
C LEU A 82 -12.65 -19.75 0.00
N VAL A 83 -11.84 -18.74 -0.36
CA VAL A 83 -12.20 -17.71 -1.33
C VAL A 83 -11.18 -17.71 -2.46
N GLN A 84 -11.64 -18.02 -3.66
CA GLN A 84 -10.82 -18.05 -4.87
C GLN A 84 -11.16 -16.85 -5.76
N SER A 85 -10.22 -15.93 -5.94
CA SER A 85 -10.41 -14.72 -6.76
C SER A 85 -11.78 -14.07 -6.46
N GLY A 86 -12.02 -13.76 -5.18
CA GLY A 86 -13.24 -13.09 -4.71
C GLY A 86 -14.54 -13.89 -4.75
N LYS A 87 -14.48 -15.21 -5.01
CA LYS A 87 -15.63 -16.12 -5.00
C LYS A 87 -15.51 -17.12 -3.86
N PRO A 88 -16.52 -17.30 -2.99
CA PRO A 88 -16.51 -18.36 -1.98
C PRO A 88 -16.69 -19.70 -2.67
N VAL A 89 -15.78 -20.65 -2.43
CA VAL A 89 -15.75 -21.93 -3.14
C VAL A 89 -15.93 -23.15 -2.23
N GLY A 90 -15.80 -22.98 -0.93
CA GLY A 90 -16.04 -24.07 0.01
C GLY A 90 -15.87 -23.67 1.45
N VAL A 91 -16.51 -24.42 2.36
CA VAL A 91 -16.31 -24.34 3.81
C VAL A 91 -15.86 -25.73 4.25
N PHE A 92 -14.77 -25.77 5.00
CA PHE A 92 -14.18 -27.02 5.46
C PHE A 92 -14.00 -27.00 6.97
N ARG A 93 -14.22 -28.15 7.62
CA ARG A 93 -13.88 -28.33 9.02
C ARG A 93 -12.34 -28.35 9.16
N THR A 94 -11.84 -27.53 10.05
CA THR A 94 -10.42 -27.41 10.41
C THR A 94 -10.27 -27.59 11.94
N HIS A 95 -9.91 -26.54 12.63
CA HIS A 95 -9.82 -26.50 14.10
C HIS A 95 -9.93 -25.04 14.61
N ALA A 96 -10.11 -24.85 15.90
CA ALA A 96 -10.34 -23.54 16.51
C ALA A 96 -9.22 -22.51 16.27
N ASP A 97 -7.96 -22.96 16.23
CA ASP A 97 -6.81 -22.09 15.96
C ASP A 97 -6.54 -21.88 14.44
N ALA A 98 -7.26 -22.56 13.54
CA ALA A 98 -7.08 -22.36 12.10
C ALA A 98 -7.67 -21.02 11.64
N PRO A 99 -7.19 -20.46 10.52
CA PRO A 99 -7.82 -19.29 9.91
C PRO A 99 -9.30 -19.52 9.60
N ARG A 100 -10.12 -18.50 9.85
CA ARG A 100 -11.55 -18.52 9.46
C ARG A 100 -11.72 -18.34 7.97
N VAL A 101 -10.77 -17.67 7.29
CA VAL A 101 -10.79 -17.46 5.84
C VAL A 101 -9.39 -17.67 5.25
N LEU A 102 -9.34 -18.39 4.14
CA LEU A 102 -8.17 -18.48 3.27
C LEU A 102 -8.52 -17.93 1.89
N ILE A 103 -7.72 -17.00 1.40
CA ILE A 103 -7.96 -16.26 0.18
C ILE A 103 -6.80 -16.48 -0.80
N ALA A 104 -7.12 -16.76 -2.07
CA ALA A 104 -6.16 -16.73 -3.15
C ALA A 104 -6.70 -15.89 -4.31
N ASN A 105 -5.98 -14.86 -4.72
CA ASN A 105 -6.42 -13.93 -5.75
C ASN A 105 -5.44 -13.87 -6.92
N SER A 106 -5.95 -14.02 -8.15
CA SER A 106 -5.23 -13.82 -9.42
C SER A 106 -3.89 -14.56 -9.54
N ASN A 107 -3.69 -15.65 -8.80
CA ASN A 107 -2.47 -16.46 -8.89
C ASN A 107 -2.50 -17.29 -10.18
N LEU A 108 -1.87 -16.77 -11.21
CA LEU A 108 -1.68 -17.45 -12.50
C LEU A 108 -0.36 -18.23 -12.48
N VAL A 109 -0.35 -19.36 -13.20
CA VAL A 109 0.91 -20.08 -13.45
C VAL A 109 1.88 -19.12 -14.16
N PRO A 110 3.17 -19.03 -13.79
CA PRO A 110 4.05 -17.93 -14.19
C PRO A 110 4.07 -17.63 -15.70
N ARG A 111 4.10 -18.64 -16.54
CA ARG A 111 4.11 -18.45 -18.00
C ARG A 111 2.84 -17.78 -18.55
N TRP A 112 1.72 -17.88 -17.84
CA TRP A 112 0.43 -17.30 -18.20
C TRP A 112 0.12 -16.02 -17.41
N ALA A 113 1.04 -15.57 -16.57
CA ALA A 113 0.86 -14.39 -15.74
C ALA A 113 1.10 -13.09 -16.53
N THR A 114 0.26 -12.85 -17.52
CA THR A 114 0.25 -11.64 -18.33
C THR A 114 -1.07 -10.89 -18.16
N TRP A 115 -1.05 -9.58 -18.38
CA TRP A 115 -2.28 -8.77 -18.36
C TRP A 115 -3.31 -9.23 -19.37
N GLU A 116 -2.88 -9.60 -20.58
CA GLU A 116 -3.76 -10.08 -21.64
C GLU A 116 -4.55 -11.30 -21.17
N HIS A 117 -3.84 -12.32 -20.69
CA HIS A 117 -4.47 -13.56 -20.21
C HIS A 117 -5.33 -13.32 -18.96
N PHE A 118 -4.86 -12.48 -18.02
CA PHE A 118 -5.66 -12.10 -16.85
C PHE A 118 -6.98 -11.44 -17.26
N HIS A 119 -6.96 -10.48 -18.18
CA HIS A 119 -8.18 -9.81 -18.64
C HIS A 119 -9.15 -10.76 -19.36
N GLU A 120 -8.62 -11.74 -20.11
CA GLU A 120 -9.45 -12.80 -20.69
C GLU A 120 -10.19 -13.59 -19.60
N LEU A 121 -9.48 -14.02 -18.55
CA LEU A 121 -10.05 -14.77 -17.43
C LEU A 121 -11.02 -13.92 -16.60
N ASP A 122 -10.72 -12.65 -16.38
CA ASP A 122 -11.59 -11.73 -15.67
C ASP A 122 -12.93 -11.51 -16.40
N ARG A 123 -12.89 -11.33 -17.74
CA ARG A 123 -14.11 -11.24 -18.57
C ARG A 123 -14.94 -12.52 -18.53
N LYS A 124 -14.30 -13.68 -18.42
CA LYS A 124 -14.97 -14.97 -18.26
C LYS A 124 -15.49 -15.23 -16.84
N GLY A 125 -15.22 -14.35 -15.89
CA GLY A 125 -15.59 -14.52 -14.48
C GLY A 125 -14.82 -15.63 -13.76
N LEU A 126 -13.59 -15.93 -14.20
CA LEU A 126 -12.74 -16.98 -13.65
C LEU A 126 -11.66 -16.44 -12.71
N ALA A 127 -11.31 -15.19 -12.82
CA ALA A 127 -10.34 -14.52 -11.99
C ALA A 127 -10.84 -13.14 -11.54
N MET A 128 -10.21 -12.58 -10.52
CA MET A 128 -10.45 -11.24 -10.02
C MET A 128 -9.11 -10.64 -9.59
N TYR A 129 -8.85 -9.38 -9.96
CA TYR A 129 -7.70 -8.67 -9.46
C TYR A 129 -7.93 -8.24 -8.01
N GLY A 130 -7.54 -9.10 -7.09
CA GLY A 130 -7.60 -8.85 -5.65
C GLY A 130 -6.35 -8.11 -5.20
N GLN A 131 -6.19 -6.86 -5.61
CA GLN A 131 -5.00 -6.09 -5.33
C GLN A 131 -4.78 -5.94 -3.82
N MET A 132 -3.66 -6.53 -3.33
CA MET A 132 -3.16 -6.36 -1.96
C MET A 132 -4.28 -6.30 -0.89
N THR A 133 -4.32 -5.23 -0.11
CA THR A 133 -5.27 -5.03 0.99
C THR A 133 -6.73 -4.89 0.55
N ALA A 134 -7.00 -4.61 -0.72
CA ALA A 134 -8.35 -4.66 -1.28
C ALA A 134 -8.89 -6.09 -1.30
N GLY A 135 -8.12 -7.02 -1.85
CA GLY A 135 -8.51 -8.44 -1.96
C GLY A 135 -8.39 -9.23 -0.66
N SER A 136 -7.66 -8.72 0.32
CA SER A 136 -7.51 -9.34 1.66
C SER A 136 -8.33 -8.65 2.76
N TRP A 137 -9.19 -7.71 2.41
CA TRP A 137 -10.13 -7.06 3.32
C TRP A 137 -9.47 -6.38 4.53
N ILE A 138 -8.37 -5.69 4.29
CA ILE A 138 -7.63 -4.95 5.33
C ILE A 138 -7.23 -3.53 4.87
N TYR A 139 -7.82 -3.04 3.80
CA TYR A 139 -7.63 -1.65 3.38
C TYR A 139 -8.35 -0.71 4.35
N ILE A 140 -7.67 0.31 4.80
CA ILE A 140 -8.12 1.28 5.81
C ILE A 140 -8.18 2.72 5.27
N GLY A 141 -8.32 2.86 3.96
CA GLY A 141 -8.23 4.16 3.29
C GLY A 141 -6.79 4.56 3.01
N SER A 142 -6.59 5.84 2.68
CA SER A 142 -5.32 6.36 2.15
C SER A 142 -4.22 6.54 3.21
N GLN A 143 -4.51 6.41 4.50
CA GLN A 143 -3.49 6.66 5.53
C GLN A 143 -2.31 5.69 5.49
N GLY A 144 -2.52 4.45 4.98
CA GLY A 144 -1.46 3.46 4.84
C GLY A 144 -0.35 3.93 3.90
N ILE A 145 -0.74 4.51 2.77
CA ILE A 145 0.21 5.04 1.79
C ILE A 145 0.84 6.35 2.26
N VAL A 146 0.10 7.19 3.01
CA VAL A 146 0.66 8.41 3.61
C VAL A 146 1.79 8.06 4.56
N GLN A 147 1.60 7.04 5.40
CA GLN A 147 2.62 6.58 6.35
C GLN A 147 3.88 6.07 5.62
N GLY A 148 3.76 5.15 4.67
CA GLY A 148 4.91 4.61 3.95
C GLY A 148 5.68 5.68 3.17
N THR A 149 4.97 6.64 2.61
CA THR A 149 5.57 7.79 1.91
C THR A 149 6.27 8.74 2.89
N TYR A 150 5.66 9.00 4.05
CA TYR A 150 6.27 9.76 5.12
C TYR A 150 7.60 9.14 5.58
N GLU A 151 7.63 7.83 5.86
CA GLU A 151 8.86 7.11 6.23
C GLU A 151 9.94 7.26 5.15
N THR A 152 9.55 7.12 3.88
CA THR A 152 10.47 7.27 2.75
C THR A 152 11.09 8.66 2.69
N PHE A 153 10.28 9.72 2.82
CA PHE A 153 10.77 11.09 2.76
C PHE A 153 11.61 11.48 3.96
N VAL A 154 11.24 11.03 5.15
CA VAL A 154 12.04 11.25 6.36
C VAL A 154 13.40 10.57 6.23
N GLU A 155 13.43 9.31 5.74
CA GLU A 155 14.69 8.60 5.52
C GLU A 155 15.55 9.28 4.43
N ALA A 156 14.94 9.73 3.34
CA ALA A 156 15.64 10.53 2.33
C ALA A 156 16.21 11.82 2.93
N GLY A 157 15.44 12.49 3.78
CA GLY A 157 15.91 13.66 4.54
C GLY A 157 17.12 13.35 5.41
N ARG A 158 17.09 12.20 6.11
CA ARG A 158 18.18 11.76 6.98
C ARG A 158 19.46 11.46 6.18
N GLN A 159 19.36 10.78 5.06
CA GLN A 159 20.52 10.40 4.26
C GLN A 159 21.13 11.58 3.49
N HIS A 160 20.33 12.51 2.99
CA HIS A 160 20.79 13.55 2.06
C HIS A 160 20.80 14.95 2.65
N TYR A 161 20.07 15.22 3.73
CA TYR A 161 19.82 16.56 4.28
C TYR A 161 19.94 16.66 5.80
N ASN A 162 20.75 15.80 6.43
CA ASN A 162 21.01 15.79 7.88
C ASN A 162 19.73 15.69 8.74
N GLY A 163 18.70 15.01 8.22
CA GLY A 163 17.43 14.81 8.93
C GLY A 163 16.44 15.98 8.83
N ASP A 164 16.73 17.03 8.09
CA ASP A 164 15.85 18.19 7.95
C ASP A 164 15.47 18.47 6.49
N LEU A 165 14.17 18.37 6.19
CA LEU A 165 13.61 18.72 4.89
C LEU A 165 13.06 20.15 4.81
N LYS A 166 13.20 20.94 5.87
CA LYS A 166 12.79 22.34 5.89
C LYS A 166 13.52 23.14 4.80
N GLY A 167 12.75 23.88 4.02
CA GLY A 167 13.30 24.63 2.87
C GLY A 167 13.70 23.75 1.68
N LYS A 168 13.27 22.49 1.65
CA LYS A 168 13.47 21.57 0.54
C LYS A 168 12.15 21.31 -0.17
N TRP A 169 12.22 21.00 -1.48
CA TRP A 169 11.03 20.61 -2.21
C TRP A 169 11.23 19.36 -3.05
N ILE A 170 10.15 18.61 -3.22
CA ILE A 170 10.08 17.32 -3.89
C ILE A 170 9.25 17.47 -5.15
N LEU A 171 9.72 16.90 -6.26
CA LEU A 171 8.96 16.76 -7.49
C LEU A 171 8.38 15.36 -7.60
N THR A 172 7.10 15.26 -7.94
CA THR A 172 6.44 13.98 -8.21
C THR A 172 5.40 14.08 -9.33
N GLY A 173 5.06 12.94 -9.95
CA GLY A 173 3.94 12.79 -10.87
C GLY A 173 2.82 11.95 -10.24
N GLY A 174 1.57 12.29 -10.56
CA GLY A 174 0.38 11.54 -10.18
C GLY A 174 -0.24 11.93 -8.82
N LEU A 175 -1.55 12.23 -8.85
CA LEU A 175 -2.39 12.47 -7.66
C LEU A 175 -3.58 11.49 -7.59
N GLY A 176 -3.46 10.34 -8.25
CA GLY A 176 -4.43 9.24 -8.20
C GLY A 176 -4.54 8.60 -6.81
N GLY A 177 -5.11 7.38 -6.73
CA GLY A 177 -5.33 6.67 -5.47
C GLY A 177 -4.10 6.61 -4.57
N MET A 178 -2.97 6.20 -5.13
CA MET A 178 -1.69 6.05 -4.42
C MET A 178 -0.90 7.37 -4.38
N GLY A 179 -0.65 7.99 -5.52
CA GLY A 179 0.14 9.24 -5.65
C GLY A 179 -0.45 10.41 -4.90
N GLY A 180 -1.77 10.45 -4.75
CA GLY A 180 -2.46 11.50 -4.00
C GLY A 180 -2.11 11.59 -2.52
N ALA A 181 -1.44 10.61 -1.95
CA ALA A 181 -0.94 10.65 -0.58
C ALA A 181 0.40 11.41 -0.45
N GLN A 182 1.16 11.54 -1.53
CA GLN A 182 2.50 12.13 -1.50
C GLN A 182 2.54 13.58 -1.02
N PRO A 183 1.64 14.49 -1.44
CA PRO A 183 1.67 15.88 -0.98
C PRO A 183 1.51 16.01 0.54
N LEU A 184 0.56 15.25 1.12
CA LEU A 184 0.36 15.25 2.57
C LEU A 184 1.60 14.68 3.29
N ALA A 185 2.14 13.57 2.83
CA ALA A 185 3.33 12.95 3.42
C ALA A 185 4.56 13.89 3.35
N ALA A 186 4.77 14.58 2.25
CA ALA A 186 5.84 15.55 2.09
C ALA A 186 5.73 16.70 3.09
N THR A 187 4.54 17.30 3.21
CA THR A 187 4.33 18.40 4.16
C THR A 187 4.40 17.94 5.62
N MET A 188 3.97 16.71 5.94
CA MET A 188 4.17 16.09 7.25
C MET A 188 5.66 15.84 7.57
N ALA A 189 6.47 15.54 6.56
CA ALA A 189 7.93 15.41 6.69
C ALA A 189 8.67 16.75 6.69
N GLY A 190 7.97 17.89 6.53
CA GLY A 190 8.54 19.23 6.56
C GLY A 190 9.01 19.76 5.20
N ALA A 191 8.79 19.01 4.10
CA ALA A 191 9.14 19.42 2.75
C ALA A 191 7.98 20.12 2.03
N SER A 192 8.30 21.01 1.09
CA SER A 192 7.34 21.42 0.06
C SER A 192 7.29 20.38 -1.07
N MET A 193 6.22 20.38 -1.86
CA MET A 193 6.07 19.47 -2.99
C MET A 193 5.41 20.14 -4.19
N LEU A 194 5.92 19.81 -5.39
CA LEU A 194 5.26 20.04 -6.67
C LEU A 194 4.81 18.69 -7.23
N ALA A 195 3.49 18.51 -7.36
CA ALA A 195 2.87 17.29 -7.87
C ALA A 195 2.17 17.55 -9.20
N VAL A 196 2.61 16.88 -10.25
CA VAL A 196 2.05 17.02 -11.61
C VAL A 196 0.92 16.01 -11.80
N GLU A 197 -0.27 16.48 -12.18
CA GLU A 197 -1.45 15.62 -12.39
C GLU A 197 -2.19 16.05 -13.65
N CYS A 198 -2.55 15.09 -14.50
CA CYS A 198 -3.26 15.35 -15.75
C CYS A 198 -4.79 15.46 -15.59
N ARG A 199 -5.37 14.89 -14.51
CA ARG A 199 -6.83 14.88 -14.27
C ARG A 199 -7.25 15.94 -13.26
N PRO A 200 -8.06 16.95 -13.67
CA PRO A 200 -8.57 17.97 -12.75
C PRO A 200 -9.31 17.37 -11.55
N SER A 201 -10.10 16.32 -11.76
CA SER A 201 -10.87 15.66 -10.70
C SER A 201 -9.99 15.04 -9.59
N SER A 202 -8.79 14.56 -9.93
CA SER A 202 -7.81 14.07 -8.94
C SER A 202 -7.30 15.22 -8.07
N ILE A 203 -6.96 16.36 -8.69
CA ILE A 203 -6.53 17.58 -7.98
C ILE A 203 -7.64 18.07 -7.04
N GLU A 204 -8.86 18.21 -7.54
CA GLU A 204 -10.02 18.67 -6.77
C GLU A 204 -10.29 17.77 -5.56
N MET A 205 -10.18 16.45 -5.74
CA MET A 205 -10.32 15.48 -4.65
C MET A 205 -9.29 15.72 -3.55
N ARG A 206 -8.01 15.95 -3.92
CA ARG A 206 -6.94 16.16 -2.94
C ARG A 206 -7.04 17.49 -2.21
N LEU A 207 -7.50 18.53 -2.87
CA LEU A 207 -7.83 19.81 -2.24
C LEU A 207 -8.98 19.64 -1.23
N ARG A 208 -10.07 19.01 -1.63
CA ARG A 208 -11.24 18.77 -0.78
C ARG A 208 -10.91 17.92 0.44
N THR A 209 -10.03 16.94 0.30
CA THR A 209 -9.63 16.05 1.39
C THR A 209 -8.50 16.61 2.26
N GLY A 210 -7.92 17.75 1.89
CA GLY A 210 -6.82 18.39 2.62
C GLY A 210 -5.48 17.68 2.45
N TYR A 211 -5.30 16.93 1.36
CA TYR A 211 -4.04 16.27 1.01
C TYR A 211 -3.15 17.16 0.15
N LEU A 212 -3.72 18.12 -0.55
CA LEU A 212 -3.06 19.14 -1.36
C LEU A 212 -3.49 20.52 -0.87
N ASP A 213 -2.55 21.47 -0.77
CA ASP A 213 -2.82 22.80 -0.23
C ASP A 213 -3.38 23.75 -1.31
N ARG A 214 -2.81 23.75 -2.52
CA ARG A 214 -3.25 24.57 -3.65
C ARG A 214 -2.87 23.98 -5.00
N TYR A 215 -3.37 24.55 -6.09
CA TYR A 215 -3.00 24.15 -7.44
C TYR A 215 -2.98 25.33 -8.41
N THR A 216 -2.30 25.12 -9.55
CA THR A 216 -2.29 26.02 -10.69
C THR A 216 -2.15 25.23 -11.99
N VAL A 217 -2.36 25.90 -13.12
CA VAL A 217 -2.08 25.40 -14.47
C VAL A 217 -0.77 25.98 -15.04
N ASP A 218 -0.15 26.92 -14.32
CA ASP A 218 1.05 27.64 -14.74
C ASP A 218 2.27 27.16 -13.97
N LEU A 219 3.30 26.68 -14.69
CA LEU A 219 4.51 26.14 -14.11
C LEU A 219 5.34 27.21 -13.39
N ASP A 220 5.39 28.44 -13.90
CA ASP A 220 6.17 29.52 -13.30
C ASP A 220 5.53 29.97 -11.99
N GLU A 221 4.22 30.04 -11.94
CA GLU A 221 3.46 30.30 -10.71
C GLU A 221 3.69 29.19 -9.67
N ALA A 222 3.62 27.92 -10.08
CA ALA A 222 3.86 26.78 -9.20
C ALA A 222 5.27 26.82 -8.59
N LEU A 223 6.30 27.05 -9.39
CA LEU A 223 7.67 27.20 -8.94
C LEU A 223 7.85 28.41 -8.01
N GLY A 224 7.20 29.53 -8.32
CA GLY A 224 7.20 30.73 -7.47
C GLY A 224 6.70 30.40 -6.07
N TRP A 225 5.54 29.76 -5.95
CA TRP A 225 4.95 29.39 -4.65
C TRP A 225 5.82 28.41 -3.86
N VAL A 226 6.36 27.38 -4.52
CA VAL A 226 7.20 26.38 -3.87
C VAL A 226 8.51 27.02 -3.36
N ASN A 227 9.17 27.86 -4.18
CA ASN A 227 10.41 28.53 -3.80
C ASN A 227 10.20 29.55 -2.67
N GLU A 228 9.09 30.31 -2.70
CA GLU A 228 8.72 31.22 -1.61
C GLU A 228 8.49 30.47 -0.29
N ALA A 229 7.78 29.35 -0.32
CA ALA A 229 7.56 28.51 0.86
C ALA A 229 8.91 27.96 1.39
N CYS A 230 9.77 27.46 0.52
CA CYS A 230 11.11 27.00 0.88
C CYS A 230 11.95 28.11 1.53
N ALA A 231 11.93 29.31 0.97
CA ALA A 231 12.68 30.47 1.51
C ALA A 231 12.20 30.84 2.93
N ARG A 232 10.89 30.68 3.23
CA ARG A 232 10.34 30.89 4.56
C ARG A 232 10.48 29.68 5.49
N GLY A 233 10.97 28.53 4.97
CA GLY A 233 11.04 27.29 5.70
C GLY A 233 9.66 26.71 6.04
N GLU A 234 8.68 26.99 5.22
CA GLU A 234 7.31 26.45 5.29
C GLU A 234 7.17 25.23 4.39
N ALA A 235 6.33 24.27 4.77
CA ALA A 235 5.98 23.13 3.96
C ALA A 235 4.68 23.44 3.20
N LEU A 236 4.71 23.38 1.87
CA LEU A 236 3.60 23.69 0.98
C LEU A 236 3.49 22.63 -0.12
N SER A 237 2.32 22.07 -0.33
CA SER A 237 2.05 21.19 -1.46
C SER A 237 1.29 21.92 -2.58
N VAL A 238 1.83 21.84 -3.78
CA VAL A 238 1.30 22.49 -4.99
C VAL A 238 1.00 21.43 -6.05
N GLY A 239 -0.24 21.37 -6.51
CA GLY A 239 -0.63 20.62 -7.70
C GLY A 239 -0.39 21.45 -8.97
N LEU A 240 0.20 20.84 -9.97
CA LEU A 240 0.29 21.42 -11.32
C LEU A 240 -0.55 20.59 -12.28
N LEU A 241 -1.58 21.19 -12.86
CA LEU A 241 -2.36 20.52 -13.91
C LEU A 241 -1.53 20.44 -15.18
N GLY A 242 -1.12 19.24 -15.57
CA GLY A 242 -0.28 19.01 -16.74
C GLY A 242 0.05 17.55 -16.94
N ASN A 243 0.70 17.24 -18.06
CA ASN A 243 1.23 15.91 -18.32
C ASN A 243 2.67 15.81 -17.78
N ALA A 244 2.95 14.78 -16.96
CA ALA A 244 4.29 14.58 -16.40
C ALA A 244 5.35 14.37 -17.50
N ALA A 245 5.00 13.75 -18.63
CA ALA A 245 5.88 13.59 -19.79
C ALA A 245 6.24 14.93 -20.49
N ASP A 246 5.51 16.01 -20.23
CA ASP A 246 5.85 17.36 -20.70
C ASP A 246 6.58 18.17 -19.62
N VAL A 247 6.09 18.12 -18.39
CA VAL A 247 6.56 18.96 -17.28
C VAL A 247 7.93 18.53 -16.78
N PHE A 248 8.18 17.23 -16.61
CA PHE A 248 9.46 16.74 -16.10
C PHE A 248 10.64 17.06 -17.04
N PRO A 249 10.57 16.87 -18.37
CA PRO A 249 11.62 17.29 -19.29
C PRO A 249 11.87 18.81 -19.27
N GLU A 250 10.83 19.63 -19.21
CA GLU A 250 10.98 21.07 -19.14
C GLU A 250 11.66 21.52 -17.83
N LEU A 251 11.25 20.92 -16.69
CA LEU A 251 11.91 21.20 -15.42
C LEU A 251 13.37 20.72 -15.41
N ALA A 252 13.69 19.58 -15.98
CA ALA A 252 15.06 19.08 -16.09
C ALA A 252 15.93 20.03 -16.93
N ARG A 253 15.38 20.54 -18.04
CA ARG A 253 16.03 21.52 -18.89
C ARG A 253 16.31 22.83 -18.13
N ARG A 254 15.33 23.35 -17.36
CA ARG A 254 15.50 24.56 -16.52
C ARG A 254 16.50 24.32 -15.40
N ALA A 255 16.40 23.21 -14.69
CA ALA A 255 17.24 22.84 -13.55
C ALA A 255 18.74 22.72 -13.90
N ALA A 256 19.07 22.48 -15.17
CA ALA A 256 20.45 22.44 -15.64
C ALA A 256 21.13 23.83 -15.59
N ALA A 257 20.35 24.90 -15.74
CA ALA A 257 20.85 26.29 -15.77
C ALA A 257 20.46 27.12 -14.54
N ASP A 258 19.35 26.73 -13.86
CA ASP A 258 18.75 27.47 -12.76
C ASP A 258 18.48 26.58 -11.56
N LEU A 259 19.18 26.84 -10.45
CA LEU A 259 19.01 26.07 -9.21
C LEU A 259 17.65 26.27 -8.56
N THR A 260 16.93 27.36 -8.85
CA THR A 260 15.57 27.57 -8.30
C THR A 260 14.55 26.63 -8.94
N ALA A 261 14.80 26.14 -10.15
CA ALA A 261 14.01 25.14 -10.84
C ALA A 261 14.43 23.69 -10.47
N ARG A 262 15.49 23.53 -9.67
CA ARG A 262 16.03 22.19 -9.32
C ARG A 262 15.37 21.65 -8.06
N PRO A 263 14.63 20.53 -8.14
CA PRO A 263 14.09 19.85 -6.95
C PRO A 263 15.22 19.29 -6.08
N HIS A 264 14.92 19.08 -4.80
CA HIS A 264 15.82 18.43 -3.86
C HIS A 264 15.65 16.91 -3.87
N ILE A 265 14.46 16.42 -4.21
CA ILE A 265 14.17 15.00 -4.41
C ILE A 265 13.25 14.88 -5.62
N VAL A 266 13.42 13.85 -6.43
CA VAL A 266 12.54 13.51 -7.56
C VAL A 266 11.99 12.10 -7.38
N THR A 267 10.70 11.96 -7.58
CA THR A 267 10.04 10.66 -7.59
C THR A 267 8.85 10.66 -8.58
N ASP A 268 8.19 9.52 -8.74
CA ASP A 268 6.99 9.37 -9.54
C ASP A 268 6.05 8.33 -8.95
N GLN A 269 4.77 8.63 -8.94
CA GLN A 269 3.71 7.70 -8.58
C GLN A 269 2.49 7.83 -9.50
N THR A 270 2.71 8.10 -10.79
CA THR A 270 1.69 7.90 -11.82
C THR A 270 1.26 6.42 -11.85
N SER A 271 0.09 6.11 -12.40
CA SER A 271 -0.36 4.73 -12.52
C SER A 271 0.28 4.00 -13.71
N ALA A 272 1.61 4.12 -13.86
CA ALA A 272 2.38 3.61 -14.99
C ALA A 272 2.30 2.08 -15.17
N HIS A 273 1.95 1.32 -14.12
CA HIS A 273 1.75 -0.13 -14.17
C HIS A 273 0.58 -0.56 -15.08
N ASP A 274 -0.34 0.35 -15.40
CA ASP A 274 -1.42 0.15 -16.37
C ASP A 274 -1.30 1.18 -17.51
N PRO A 275 -0.59 0.86 -18.59
CA PRO A 275 -0.35 1.80 -19.68
C PRO A 275 -1.62 2.19 -20.45
N VAL A 276 -2.71 1.44 -20.33
CA VAL A 276 -3.98 1.77 -20.99
C VAL A 276 -4.79 2.78 -20.18
N ASN A 277 -4.96 2.53 -18.88
CA ASN A 277 -5.88 3.30 -18.04
C ASN A 277 -5.17 4.24 -17.06
N GLY A 278 -3.87 4.10 -16.89
CA GLY A 278 -3.11 4.74 -15.81
C GLY A 278 -2.20 5.89 -16.23
N TYR A 279 -1.89 6.04 -17.52
CA TYR A 279 -0.92 7.04 -17.98
C TYR A 279 -1.39 7.77 -19.25
N LEU A 280 -1.56 9.09 -19.17
CA LEU A 280 -1.96 9.92 -20.32
C LEU A 280 -0.80 10.01 -21.33
N PRO A 281 -1.00 9.58 -22.59
CA PRO A 281 0.02 9.76 -23.62
C PRO A 281 0.34 11.24 -23.88
N GLN A 282 1.62 11.52 -24.13
CA GLN A 282 2.08 12.88 -24.46
C GLN A 282 1.40 13.41 -25.73
N GLY A 283 0.93 14.64 -25.67
CA GLY A 283 0.24 15.29 -26.76
C GLY A 283 -1.23 14.91 -26.93
N TRP A 284 -1.76 14.01 -26.10
CA TRP A 284 -3.18 13.63 -26.12
C TRP A 284 -3.99 14.45 -25.12
N THR A 285 -5.22 14.76 -25.47
CA THR A 285 -6.21 15.27 -24.52
C THR A 285 -6.82 14.13 -23.69
N LEU A 286 -7.38 14.46 -22.52
CA LEU A 286 -8.12 13.48 -21.72
C LEU A 286 -9.28 12.85 -22.49
N ALA A 287 -9.99 13.65 -23.32
CA ALA A 287 -11.12 13.17 -24.11
C ALA A 287 -10.68 12.16 -25.19
N GLU A 288 -9.56 12.40 -25.87
CA GLU A 288 -8.99 11.46 -26.84
C GLU A 288 -8.55 10.17 -26.14
N TRP A 289 -7.89 10.28 -25.00
CA TRP A 289 -7.46 9.12 -24.22
C TRP A 289 -8.67 8.31 -23.73
N ASP A 290 -9.66 8.95 -23.13
CA ASP A 290 -10.86 8.27 -22.62
C ASP A 290 -11.63 7.54 -23.73
N ALA A 291 -11.70 8.10 -24.95
CA ALA A 291 -12.32 7.45 -26.10
C ALA A 291 -11.47 6.29 -26.68
N ALA A 292 -10.15 6.47 -26.74
CA ALA A 292 -9.25 5.50 -27.36
C ALA A 292 -9.00 4.26 -26.50
N ARG A 293 -8.97 4.38 -25.17
CA ARG A 293 -8.68 3.24 -24.27
C ARG A 293 -9.70 2.10 -24.34
N GLU A 294 -10.93 2.39 -24.76
CA GLU A 294 -11.96 1.37 -25.00
C GLU A 294 -11.88 0.80 -26.42
N SER A 295 -11.63 1.67 -27.42
CA SER A 295 -11.67 1.31 -28.82
C SER A 295 -10.33 0.82 -29.40
N GLN A 296 -9.20 1.32 -28.89
CA GLN A 296 -7.84 1.07 -29.40
C GLN A 296 -6.81 0.88 -28.25
N PRO A 297 -7.04 -0.02 -27.30
CA PRO A 297 -6.20 -0.14 -26.10
C PRO A 297 -4.72 -0.41 -26.41
N ALA A 298 -4.40 -1.16 -27.47
CA ALA A 298 -3.04 -1.43 -27.85
C ALA A 298 -2.28 -0.16 -28.32
N ALA A 299 -2.96 0.70 -29.08
CA ALA A 299 -2.37 1.97 -29.53
C ALA A 299 -2.15 2.93 -28.35
N VAL A 300 -3.11 2.96 -27.41
CA VAL A 300 -2.97 3.74 -26.16
C VAL A 300 -1.77 3.24 -25.35
N ALA A 301 -1.66 1.93 -25.14
CA ALA A 301 -0.55 1.35 -24.38
C ALA A 301 0.82 1.67 -25.00
N GLU A 302 0.94 1.60 -26.34
CA GLU A 302 2.16 1.96 -27.04
C GLU A 302 2.51 3.45 -26.87
N ALA A 303 1.53 4.35 -27.06
CA ALA A 303 1.74 5.79 -26.92
C ALA A 303 2.08 6.16 -25.47
N ALA A 304 1.44 5.52 -24.49
CA ALA A 304 1.72 5.72 -23.07
C ALA A 304 3.15 5.27 -22.71
N ARG A 305 3.60 4.09 -23.16
CA ARG A 305 4.97 3.61 -22.89
C ARG A 305 6.03 4.55 -23.48
N LYS A 306 5.82 5.06 -24.70
CA LYS A 306 6.71 6.08 -25.30
C LYS A 306 6.78 7.34 -24.43
N SER A 307 5.65 7.77 -23.86
CA SER A 307 5.60 8.93 -22.97
C SER A 307 6.27 8.66 -21.63
N MET A 308 6.11 7.46 -21.07
CA MET A 308 6.82 7.01 -19.86
C MET A 308 8.33 6.98 -20.07
N ARG A 309 8.80 6.58 -21.23
CA ARG A 309 10.22 6.67 -21.59
C ARG A 309 10.73 8.10 -21.50
N VAL A 310 10.03 9.07 -22.09
CA VAL A 310 10.39 10.51 -21.99
C VAL A 310 10.43 11.00 -20.55
N HIS A 311 9.47 10.58 -19.73
CA HIS A 311 9.41 10.91 -18.31
C HIS A 311 10.62 10.33 -17.55
N VAL A 312 10.97 9.05 -17.77
CA VAL A 312 12.12 8.41 -17.13
C VAL A 312 13.45 9.04 -17.60
N GLU A 313 13.58 9.43 -18.88
CA GLU A 313 14.74 10.17 -19.39
C GLU A 313 14.94 11.49 -18.63
N ALA A 314 13.86 12.20 -18.28
CA ALA A 314 13.94 13.41 -17.44
C ALA A 314 14.34 13.09 -16.00
N MET A 315 13.82 11.99 -15.42
CA MET A 315 14.24 11.55 -14.09
C MET A 315 15.74 11.18 -14.06
N LEU A 316 16.24 10.52 -15.10
CA LEU A 316 17.67 10.24 -15.29
C LEU A 316 18.51 11.51 -15.39
N ALA A 317 17.99 12.56 -16.04
CA ALA A 317 18.68 13.85 -16.10
C ALA A 317 18.81 14.49 -14.70
N PHE A 318 17.77 14.46 -13.87
CA PHE A 318 17.85 14.89 -12.47
C PHE A 318 18.85 14.05 -11.67
N HIS A 319 18.81 12.73 -11.82
CA HIS A 319 19.77 11.83 -11.20
C HIS A 319 21.21 12.17 -11.60
N GLY A 320 21.45 12.44 -12.89
CA GLY A 320 22.76 12.89 -13.41
C GLY A 320 23.23 14.25 -12.86
N MET A 321 22.31 15.10 -12.42
CA MET A 321 22.62 16.37 -11.72
C MET A 321 22.93 16.16 -10.23
N GLY A 322 22.92 14.91 -9.73
CA GLY A 322 23.11 14.59 -8.31
C GLY A 322 21.88 14.80 -7.44
N VAL A 323 20.69 14.95 -8.02
CA VAL A 323 19.44 15.03 -7.27
C VAL A 323 19.03 13.61 -6.84
N PRO A 324 18.77 13.36 -5.55
CA PRO A 324 18.17 12.10 -5.08
C PRO A 324 16.91 11.79 -5.88
N THR A 325 16.95 10.71 -6.66
CA THR A 325 15.88 10.32 -7.58
C THR A 325 15.51 8.87 -7.34
N VAL A 326 14.24 8.60 -7.13
CA VAL A 326 13.73 7.23 -6.89
C VAL A 326 12.42 6.99 -7.64
N ASP A 327 12.23 5.76 -8.08
CA ASP A 327 10.94 5.22 -8.49
C ASP A 327 10.14 4.85 -7.22
N TYR A 328 8.88 5.25 -7.16
CA TYR A 328 8.02 4.92 -6.02
C TYR A 328 7.22 3.61 -6.20
N GLY A 329 7.70 2.72 -7.07
CA GLY A 329 7.17 1.37 -7.21
C GLY A 329 5.93 1.26 -8.08
N ASN A 330 5.84 2.06 -9.13
CA ASN A 330 4.76 2.05 -10.11
C ASN A 330 5.11 1.38 -11.45
N ASN A 331 6.28 0.79 -11.53
CA ASN A 331 6.81 0.08 -12.71
C ASN A 331 7.13 0.96 -13.94
N ILE A 332 7.25 2.29 -13.78
CA ILE A 332 7.53 3.22 -14.89
C ILE A 332 8.88 2.94 -15.56
N ARG A 333 9.91 2.54 -14.79
CA ARG A 333 11.23 2.18 -15.32
C ARG A 333 11.17 0.95 -16.23
N GLN A 334 10.35 -0.05 -15.86
CA GLN A 334 10.14 -1.25 -16.68
C GLN A 334 9.48 -0.90 -18.01
N MET A 335 8.46 -0.04 -17.98
CA MET A 335 7.79 0.43 -19.20
C MET A 335 8.76 1.16 -20.14
N ALA A 336 9.64 2.01 -19.56
CA ALA A 336 10.67 2.71 -20.33
C ALA A 336 11.74 1.75 -20.90
N LEU A 337 12.13 0.73 -20.15
CA LEU A 337 13.05 -0.32 -20.61
C LEU A 337 12.46 -1.10 -21.81
N GLU A 338 11.20 -1.47 -21.74
CA GLU A 338 10.48 -2.13 -22.84
C GLU A 338 10.39 -1.26 -24.11
N GLU A 339 10.43 0.06 -23.96
CA GLU A 339 10.54 1.03 -25.08
C GLU A 339 12.00 1.33 -25.47
N GLY A 340 12.97 0.51 -25.02
CA GLY A 340 14.36 0.57 -25.44
C GLY A 340 15.25 1.56 -24.67
N LEU A 341 14.84 2.01 -23.49
CA LEU A 341 15.68 2.82 -22.60
C LEU A 341 16.54 1.89 -21.73
N GLU A 342 17.68 1.44 -22.23
CA GLU A 342 18.54 0.43 -21.58
C GLU A 342 18.98 0.80 -20.17
N ASN A 343 19.17 2.10 -19.88
CA ASN A 343 19.59 2.60 -18.57
C ASN A 343 18.43 3.05 -17.67
N ALA A 344 17.20 2.63 -17.93
CA ALA A 344 16.01 3.04 -17.15
C ALA A 344 16.16 2.76 -15.64
N PHE A 345 16.94 1.75 -15.26
CA PHE A 345 17.19 1.36 -13.86
C PHE A 345 18.49 1.94 -13.27
N ALA A 346 19.08 2.99 -13.88
CA ALA A 346 20.30 3.61 -13.36
C ALA A 346 20.08 4.38 -12.04
N PHE A 347 18.85 4.79 -11.73
CA PHE A 347 18.45 5.23 -10.40
C PHE A 347 17.62 4.15 -9.69
N PRO A 348 17.70 4.03 -8.35
CA PRO A 348 17.04 2.96 -7.61
C PRO A 348 15.54 3.18 -7.44
N GLY A 349 14.81 2.14 -7.05
CA GLY A 349 13.51 2.25 -6.40
C GLY A 349 13.66 2.76 -4.96
N PHE A 350 12.56 3.22 -4.36
CA PHE A 350 12.55 3.75 -3.00
C PHE A 350 12.90 2.71 -1.93
N VAL A 351 12.61 1.44 -2.17
CA VAL A 351 12.87 0.37 -1.21
C VAL A 351 14.37 0.11 -1.04
N PRO A 352 15.16 -0.19 -2.10
CA PRO A 352 16.60 -0.35 -1.93
C PRO A 352 17.29 0.95 -1.47
N ALA A 353 16.75 2.12 -1.84
CA ALA A 353 17.33 3.40 -1.45
C ALA A 353 17.12 3.72 0.04
N TYR A 354 15.91 3.48 0.58
CA TYR A 354 15.53 4.03 1.88
C TYR A 354 14.92 3.02 2.85
N ILE A 355 14.22 2.00 2.37
CA ILE A 355 13.40 1.12 3.21
C ILE A 355 14.12 -0.18 3.60
N ARG A 356 15.08 -0.65 2.80
CA ARG A 356 15.78 -1.92 3.04
C ARG A 356 16.35 -2.08 4.45
N PRO A 357 17.01 -1.08 5.08
CA PRO A 357 17.50 -1.22 6.45
C PRO A 357 16.40 -1.46 7.48
N LEU A 358 15.20 -0.87 7.27
CA LEU A 358 14.03 -1.09 8.11
C LEU A 358 13.51 -2.52 7.94
N PHE A 359 13.39 -3.00 6.70
CA PHE A 359 12.97 -4.36 6.39
C PHE A 359 13.90 -5.43 6.99
N CYS A 360 15.21 -5.16 7.06
CA CYS A 360 16.18 -6.01 7.74
C CYS A 360 15.89 -6.21 9.23
N ARG A 361 15.15 -5.29 9.85
CA ARG A 361 14.71 -5.35 11.26
C ARG A 361 13.25 -5.78 11.42
N GLY A 362 12.61 -6.21 10.35
CA GLY A 362 11.18 -6.51 10.33
C GLY A 362 10.29 -5.29 10.56
N VAL A 363 10.86 -4.07 10.45
CA VAL A 363 10.10 -2.82 10.56
C VAL A 363 9.34 -2.60 9.27
N GLY A 364 8.04 -2.43 9.39
CA GLY A 364 7.14 -2.22 8.25
C GLY A 364 5.72 -1.94 8.71
N PRO A 365 4.79 -1.87 7.75
CA PRO A 365 3.42 -1.42 7.99
C PRO A 365 2.67 -2.36 8.94
N PHE A 366 2.27 -1.81 10.07
CA PHE A 366 1.44 -2.43 11.09
C PHE A 366 0.18 -1.60 11.24
N ARG A 367 -0.98 -2.19 10.94
CA ARG A 367 -2.26 -1.46 10.95
C ARG A 367 -3.31 -2.14 11.80
N TRP A 368 -4.23 -1.33 12.33
CA TRP A 368 -5.36 -1.84 13.09
C TRP A 368 -6.62 -1.01 12.87
N ALA A 369 -7.75 -1.64 13.05
CA ALA A 369 -9.07 -1.04 12.95
C ALA A 369 -9.90 -1.35 14.19
N ALA A 370 -10.68 -0.37 14.66
CA ALA A 370 -11.58 -0.52 15.80
C ALA A 370 -12.98 -0.91 15.34
N LEU A 371 -13.42 -2.11 15.67
CA LEU A 371 -14.74 -2.63 15.28
C LEU A 371 -15.90 -1.94 16.02
N SER A 372 -15.61 -1.23 17.10
CA SER A 372 -16.58 -0.36 17.79
C SER A 372 -17.11 0.76 16.90
N GLY A 373 -16.32 1.20 15.92
CA GLY A 373 -16.59 2.40 15.14
C GLY A 373 -16.37 3.70 15.91
N ASP A 374 -15.80 3.63 17.12
CA ASP A 374 -15.49 4.80 17.94
C ASP A 374 -14.04 5.26 17.76
N PRO A 375 -13.81 6.49 17.25
CA PRO A 375 -12.47 7.07 17.15
C PRO A 375 -11.67 7.08 18.45
N GLU A 376 -12.35 7.10 19.60
CA GLU A 376 -11.70 7.10 20.92
C GLU A 376 -10.91 5.82 21.17
N ASP A 377 -11.34 4.68 20.63
CA ASP A 377 -10.58 3.43 20.73
C ASP A 377 -9.24 3.52 19.97
N ILE A 378 -9.20 4.25 18.84
CA ILE A 378 -7.92 4.52 18.15
C ILE A 378 -7.05 5.48 18.95
N ARG A 379 -7.62 6.51 19.57
CA ARG A 379 -6.87 7.43 20.42
C ARG A 379 -6.20 6.71 21.60
N LYS A 380 -6.90 5.78 22.23
CA LYS A 380 -6.36 4.95 23.32
C LYS A 380 -5.25 4.01 22.84
N THR A 381 -5.44 3.36 21.69
CA THR A 381 -4.41 2.50 21.11
C THR A 381 -3.19 3.30 20.65
N ASP A 382 -3.34 4.49 20.06
CA ASP A 382 -2.23 5.40 19.73
C ASP A 382 -1.41 5.76 21.01
N ALA A 383 -2.09 6.06 22.12
CA ALA A 383 -1.43 6.33 23.41
C ALA A 383 -0.67 5.09 23.93
N LYS A 384 -1.26 3.88 23.79
CA LYS A 384 -0.62 2.63 24.18
C LYS A 384 0.62 2.32 23.34
N VAL A 385 0.63 2.64 22.05
CA VAL A 385 1.82 2.52 21.20
C VAL A 385 2.95 3.40 21.73
N LYS A 386 2.66 4.67 22.08
CA LYS A 386 3.67 5.58 22.64
C LYS A 386 4.19 5.12 24.01
N GLU A 387 3.32 4.55 24.84
CA GLU A 387 3.70 4.00 26.15
C GLU A 387 4.67 2.82 26.00
N LEU A 388 4.40 1.91 25.07
CA LEU A 388 5.21 0.68 24.89
C LEU A 388 6.47 0.88 24.06
N ILE A 389 6.54 1.96 23.27
CA ILE A 389 7.69 2.33 22.44
C ILE A 389 8.06 3.80 22.74
N PRO A 390 8.59 4.08 23.95
CA PRO A 390 8.82 5.46 24.41
C PRO A 390 9.99 6.15 23.70
N ASP A 391 10.96 5.38 23.20
CA ASP A 391 12.24 5.89 22.70
C ASP A 391 12.24 6.14 21.18
N ASP A 392 11.05 6.25 20.56
CA ASP A 392 10.90 6.53 19.14
C ASP A 392 10.13 7.85 18.90
N PRO A 393 10.84 9.00 18.95
CA PRO A 393 10.20 10.31 18.74
C PRO A 393 9.62 10.47 17.34
N HIS A 394 10.16 9.76 16.34
CA HIS A 394 9.67 9.76 14.98
C HIS A 394 8.29 9.10 14.89
N LEU A 395 8.13 7.92 15.49
CA LEU A 395 6.85 7.22 15.60
C LEU A 395 5.82 8.08 16.35
N HIS A 396 6.23 8.73 17.47
CA HIS A 396 5.35 9.60 18.24
C HIS A 396 4.87 10.80 17.41
N ASN A 397 5.78 11.43 16.67
CA ASN A 397 5.43 12.53 15.78
C ASN A 397 4.44 12.10 14.68
N TRP A 398 4.65 10.93 14.08
CA TRP A 398 3.71 10.37 13.12
C TRP A 398 2.31 10.22 13.72
N LEU A 399 2.17 9.60 14.89
CA LEU A 399 0.89 9.36 15.53
C LEU A 399 0.17 10.68 15.86
N ASP A 400 0.91 11.68 16.34
CA ASP A 400 0.35 13.01 16.65
C ASP A 400 -0.14 13.74 15.40
N MET A 401 0.62 13.69 14.31
CA MET A 401 0.22 14.29 13.04
C MET A 401 -0.95 13.54 12.40
N ALA A 402 -0.93 12.19 12.43
CA ALA A 402 -2.00 11.38 11.89
C ALA A 402 -3.32 11.68 12.61
N PHE A 403 -3.30 11.81 13.94
CA PHE A 403 -4.48 12.19 14.72
C PHE A 403 -5.05 13.57 14.32
N LYS A 404 -4.18 14.52 14.03
CA LYS A 404 -4.58 15.91 13.70
C LYS A 404 -5.01 16.08 12.24
N ARG A 405 -4.36 15.37 11.30
CA ARG A 405 -4.46 15.66 9.87
C ARG A 405 -5.20 14.60 9.06
N ILE A 406 -5.29 13.36 9.55
CA ILE A 406 -5.92 12.27 8.81
C ILE A 406 -7.31 12.00 9.38
N LYS A 407 -8.33 12.20 8.54
CA LYS A 407 -9.71 11.81 8.87
C LYS A 407 -9.88 10.32 8.65
N PHE A 408 -10.58 9.64 9.55
CA PHE A 408 -10.94 8.24 9.36
C PHE A 408 -11.90 8.09 8.18
N GLN A 409 -11.66 7.06 7.41
CA GLN A 409 -12.50 6.62 6.30
C GLN A 409 -13.12 5.26 6.69
N GLY A 410 -14.45 5.19 6.77
CA GLY A 410 -15.16 4.00 7.25
C GLY A 410 -14.92 3.73 8.75
N LEU A 411 -14.51 2.51 9.11
CA LEU A 411 -14.13 2.17 10.48
C LEU A 411 -12.87 2.94 10.90
N PRO A 412 -12.83 3.48 12.13
CA PRO A 412 -11.63 4.12 12.64
C PRO A 412 -10.46 3.16 12.63
N ALA A 413 -9.34 3.61 12.09
CA ALA A 413 -8.16 2.78 11.90
C ALA A 413 -6.87 3.60 12.03
N ARG A 414 -5.76 2.91 12.29
CA ARG A 414 -4.42 3.50 12.33
C ARG A 414 -3.41 2.57 11.69
N ILE A 415 -2.33 3.16 11.24
CA ILE A 415 -1.12 2.46 10.81
C ILE A 415 0.09 3.14 11.44
N CYS A 416 1.10 2.35 11.77
CA CYS A 416 2.44 2.82 12.08
C CYS A 416 3.47 1.78 11.62
N TRP A 417 4.74 2.16 11.55
CA TRP A 417 5.80 1.21 11.21
C TRP A 417 6.53 0.77 12.47
N VAL A 418 6.47 -0.52 12.76
CA VAL A 418 7.10 -1.16 13.91
C VAL A 418 7.65 -2.53 13.52
N GLY A 419 8.65 -2.98 14.25
CA GLY A 419 9.48 -4.13 13.90
C GLY A 419 9.20 -5.41 14.66
N LEU A 420 10.09 -6.37 14.42
CA LEU A 420 10.17 -7.61 15.20
C LEU A 420 10.45 -7.27 16.67
N GLY A 421 9.80 -7.96 17.59
CA GLY A 421 9.89 -7.68 19.03
C GLY A 421 8.90 -6.60 19.52
N GLN A 422 8.36 -5.77 18.63
CA GLN A 422 7.38 -4.71 18.97
C GLN A 422 5.95 -5.12 18.67
N ARG A 423 5.67 -5.67 17.47
CA ARG A 423 4.29 -5.96 16.99
C ARG A 423 3.50 -6.86 17.93
N HIS A 424 4.09 -7.96 18.41
CA HIS A 424 3.40 -8.88 19.30
C HIS A 424 3.10 -8.25 20.67
N ARG A 425 3.99 -7.39 21.18
CA ARG A 425 3.75 -6.65 22.43
C ARG A 425 2.58 -5.69 22.30
N LEU A 426 2.49 -4.97 21.18
CA LEU A 426 1.35 -4.10 20.88
C LEU A 426 0.05 -4.90 20.74
N GLY A 427 0.07 -5.99 19.99
CA GLY A 427 -1.12 -6.83 19.83
C GLY A 427 -1.61 -7.45 21.13
N LEU A 428 -0.71 -7.94 21.98
CA LEU A 428 -1.06 -8.44 23.32
C LEU A 428 -1.65 -7.34 24.22
N ALA A 429 -1.08 -6.13 24.18
CA ALA A 429 -1.63 -5.00 24.91
C ALA A 429 -3.03 -4.60 24.41
N PHE A 430 -3.24 -4.56 23.10
CA PHE A 430 -4.58 -4.27 22.55
C PHE A 430 -5.58 -5.35 22.95
N ASN A 431 -5.17 -6.62 22.94
CA ASN A 431 -6.05 -7.71 23.41
C ASN A 431 -6.40 -7.55 24.88
N GLU A 432 -5.47 -7.16 25.75
CA GLU A 432 -5.75 -6.90 27.16
C GLU A 432 -6.65 -5.69 27.36
N MET A 433 -6.48 -4.62 26.56
CA MET A 433 -7.38 -3.46 26.59
C MET A 433 -8.82 -3.81 26.18
N VAL A 434 -9.00 -4.76 25.27
CA VAL A 434 -10.33 -5.31 24.93
C VAL A 434 -10.87 -6.14 26.10
N LYS A 435 -10.05 -7.02 26.68
CA LYS A 435 -10.42 -7.89 27.81
C LYS A 435 -10.85 -7.09 29.05
N SER A 436 -10.15 -6.01 29.37
CA SER A 436 -10.46 -5.14 30.48
C SER A 436 -11.66 -4.20 30.25
N GLY A 437 -12.17 -4.11 29.02
CA GLY A 437 -13.22 -3.17 28.65
C GLY A 437 -12.75 -1.72 28.47
N GLU A 438 -11.45 -1.49 28.43
CA GLU A 438 -10.88 -0.17 28.09
C GLU A 438 -11.21 0.20 26.64
N LEU A 439 -11.15 -0.77 25.71
CA LEU A 439 -11.68 -0.65 24.36
C LEU A 439 -13.09 -1.23 24.29
N LYS A 440 -13.96 -0.60 23.52
CA LYS A 440 -15.39 -0.91 23.46
C LYS A 440 -15.74 -2.17 22.68
N ALA A 441 -14.88 -2.58 21.74
CA ALA A 441 -15.06 -3.76 20.90
C ALA A 441 -13.68 -4.27 20.42
N PRO A 442 -13.61 -5.46 19.78
CA PRO A 442 -12.38 -6.02 19.26
C PRO A 442 -11.62 -5.09 18.31
N ILE A 443 -10.31 -5.30 18.28
CA ILE A 443 -9.36 -4.68 17.35
C ILE A 443 -8.95 -5.71 16.30
N VAL A 444 -9.02 -5.33 15.04
CA VAL A 444 -8.47 -6.10 13.92
C VAL A 444 -7.07 -5.59 13.62
N ILE A 445 -6.07 -6.46 13.65
CA ILE A 445 -4.69 -6.14 13.31
C ILE A 445 -4.32 -6.81 12.01
N GLY A 446 -3.73 -6.06 11.10
CA GLY A 446 -3.17 -6.56 9.87
C GLY A 446 -1.95 -5.76 9.45
N ARG A 447 -1.52 -5.95 8.21
CA ARG A 447 -0.42 -5.20 7.63
C ARG A 447 -0.59 -5.01 6.14
N ASP A 448 0.22 -4.16 5.54
CA ASP A 448 0.31 -4.08 4.10
C ASP A 448 1.00 -5.32 3.53
N HIS A 449 0.65 -5.69 2.31
CA HIS A 449 1.31 -6.79 1.59
C HIS A 449 2.73 -6.45 1.14
N LEU A 450 3.15 -5.20 1.27
CA LEU A 450 4.51 -4.73 1.00
C LEU A 450 5.48 -5.00 2.15
N ASP A 451 5.05 -5.68 3.20
CA ASP A 451 5.85 -5.93 4.39
C ASP A 451 7.06 -6.83 4.08
N SER A 452 8.07 -6.73 4.90
CA SER A 452 9.43 -7.24 4.68
C SER A 452 9.54 -8.73 4.33
N GLY A 453 8.63 -9.58 4.84
CA GLY A 453 8.65 -11.04 4.62
C GLY A 453 7.59 -11.54 3.64
N SER A 454 6.70 -10.67 3.16
CA SER A 454 5.45 -11.08 2.54
C SER A 454 5.37 -10.89 1.03
N VAL A 455 6.45 -10.45 0.38
CA VAL A 455 6.41 -10.04 -1.03
C VAL A 455 7.64 -10.50 -1.79
N ALA A 456 7.45 -10.83 -3.06
CA ALA A 456 8.49 -10.93 -4.08
C ALA A 456 8.08 -10.01 -5.22
N SER A 457 8.82 -8.91 -5.41
CA SER A 457 8.55 -7.85 -6.39
C SER A 457 9.89 -7.24 -6.83
N PRO A 458 10.51 -7.81 -7.91
CA PRO A 458 11.86 -7.43 -8.34
C PRO A 458 12.04 -5.96 -8.68
N ASN A 459 10.97 -5.30 -9.09
CA ASN A 459 11.01 -3.87 -9.47
C ASN A 459 10.56 -2.94 -8.32
N ARG A 460 10.36 -3.46 -7.08
CA ARG A 460 9.92 -2.64 -5.94
C ARG A 460 10.49 -3.14 -4.61
N GLU A 461 9.76 -4.02 -3.88
CA GLU A 461 10.15 -4.39 -2.50
C GLU A 461 11.39 -5.27 -2.45
N THR A 462 11.62 -6.10 -3.44
CA THR A 462 12.77 -7.00 -3.52
C THR A 462 13.79 -6.63 -4.59
N GLU A 463 13.74 -5.39 -5.07
CA GLU A 463 14.72 -4.84 -5.99
C GLU A 463 16.11 -4.86 -5.35
N ALA A 464 17.10 -5.33 -6.12
CA ALA A 464 18.50 -5.35 -5.75
C ALA A 464 18.78 -6.07 -4.40
N MET A 465 18.21 -7.24 -4.19
CA MET A 465 18.56 -8.09 -3.06
C MET A 465 20.04 -8.44 -3.13
N LYS A 466 20.72 -8.43 -1.97
CA LYS A 466 22.19 -8.60 -1.86
C LYS A 466 22.68 -9.91 -2.48
N ASP A 467 21.86 -10.95 -2.47
CA ASP A 467 22.16 -12.28 -3.01
C ASP A 467 21.58 -12.52 -4.42
N GLY A 468 20.86 -11.55 -4.99
CA GLY A 468 20.20 -11.68 -6.29
C GLY A 468 18.87 -12.45 -6.26
N SER A 469 18.29 -12.69 -5.10
CA SER A 469 17.02 -13.43 -4.93
C SER A 469 15.75 -12.57 -5.19
N ASP A 470 15.85 -11.50 -5.94
CA ASP A 470 14.80 -10.51 -6.19
C ASP A 470 13.48 -11.14 -6.63
N ALA A 471 13.54 -12.14 -7.52
CA ALA A 471 12.38 -12.77 -8.12
C ALA A 471 11.96 -14.11 -7.48
N VAL A 472 12.58 -14.49 -6.35
CA VAL A 472 12.24 -15.75 -5.66
C VAL A 472 10.94 -15.57 -4.88
N SER A 473 9.86 -16.18 -5.35
CA SER A 473 8.54 -16.05 -4.71
C SER A 473 8.23 -17.11 -3.66
N ASP A 474 9.19 -17.97 -3.30
CA ASP A 474 9.04 -18.90 -2.17
C ASP A 474 8.77 -18.15 -0.85
N TRP A 475 9.35 -16.96 -0.68
CA TRP A 475 9.25 -16.16 0.53
C TRP A 475 7.81 -15.75 0.90
N PRO A 476 7.01 -15.11 0.02
CA PRO A 476 5.61 -14.81 0.34
C PRO A 476 4.75 -16.07 0.49
N LEU A 477 5.07 -17.16 -0.18
CA LEU A 477 4.40 -18.45 -0.01
C LEU A 477 4.67 -19.01 1.39
N LEU A 478 5.94 -19.07 1.82
CA LEU A 478 6.32 -19.49 3.16
C LEU A 478 5.73 -18.57 4.24
N ASN A 479 5.68 -17.26 4.00
CA ASN A 479 5.02 -16.33 4.91
C ASN A 479 3.53 -16.65 5.09
N ALA A 480 2.79 -16.90 4.00
CA ALA A 480 1.39 -17.28 4.06
C ALA A 480 1.17 -18.61 4.79
N LEU A 481 2.00 -19.62 4.51
CA LEU A 481 1.95 -20.93 5.16
C LEU A 481 2.24 -20.81 6.67
N LEU A 482 3.26 -20.06 7.04
CA LEU A 482 3.62 -19.84 8.44
C LEU A 482 2.52 -19.07 9.20
N ASN A 483 1.94 -18.02 8.60
CA ASN A 483 0.84 -17.29 9.21
C ASN A 483 -0.41 -18.18 9.41
N THR A 484 -0.68 -19.08 8.46
CA THR A 484 -1.72 -20.10 8.59
C THR A 484 -1.44 -21.03 9.76
N ALA A 485 -0.22 -21.58 9.86
CA ALA A 485 0.20 -22.44 10.94
C ALA A 485 0.24 -21.73 12.31
N SER A 486 0.46 -20.41 12.32
CA SER A 486 0.49 -19.58 13.53
C SER A 486 -0.90 -19.24 14.09
N GLY A 487 -1.97 -19.46 13.31
CA GLY A 487 -3.34 -19.19 13.72
C GLY A 487 -3.82 -17.76 13.42
N ALA A 488 -3.34 -17.14 12.34
CA ALA A 488 -3.92 -15.89 11.84
C ALA A 488 -5.42 -16.06 11.55
N THR A 489 -6.21 -15.02 11.75
CA THR A 489 -7.67 -15.09 11.57
C THR A 489 -8.06 -15.25 10.11
N TRP A 490 -7.36 -14.56 9.21
CA TRP A 490 -7.37 -14.86 7.77
C TRP A 490 -6.03 -14.59 7.11
N VAL A 491 -5.75 -15.37 6.08
CA VAL A 491 -4.52 -15.32 5.31
C VAL A 491 -4.85 -15.25 3.83
N SER A 492 -4.05 -14.53 3.07
CA SER A 492 -4.26 -14.36 1.65
C SER A 492 -2.97 -14.45 0.85
N LEU A 493 -3.09 -14.93 -0.38
CA LEU A 493 -2.00 -15.00 -1.34
C LEU A 493 -2.48 -14.40 -2.67
N HIS A 494 -1.68 -13.48 -3.22
CA HIS A 494 -2.04 -12.70 -4.40
C HIS A 494 -0.91 -12.67 -5.42
N HIS A 495 -1.30 -12.42 -6.67
CA HIS A 495 -0.39 -12.11 -7.76
C HIS A 495 -0.78 -10.75 -8.37
N GLY A 496 0.21 -9.96 -8.76
CA GLY A 496 0.03 -8.64 -9.34
C GLY A 496 0.36 -7.52 -8.37
N GLY A 497 -0.63 -6.79 -7.90
CA GLY A 497 -0.40 -5.63 -7.03
C GLY A 497 -0.03 -4.35 -7.79
N GLY A 498 0.62 -3.40 -7.11
CA GLY A 498 0.89 -2.06 -7.65
C GLY A 498 1.90 -1.99 -8.79
N VAL A 499 2.64 -3.07 -9.07
CA VAL A 499 3.58 -3.20 -10.19
C VAL A 499 3.01 -3.96 -11.39
N GLY A 500 1.81 -4.52 -11.25
CA GLY A 500 1.09 -5.18 -12.32
C GLY A 500 1.24 -6.70 -12.37
N MET A 501 0.45 -7.32 -13.25
CA MET A 501 0.41 -8.77 -13.43
C MET A 501 1.77 -9.29 -13.96
N GLY A 502 2.26 -10.36 -13.35
CA GLY A 502 3.55 -10.96 -13.69
C GLY A 502 4.76 -10.39 -12.94
N PHE A 503 4.61 -9.29 -12.20
CA PHE A 503 5.72 -8.57 -11.57
C PHE A 503 5.77 -8.65 -10.05
N SER A 504 4.79 -9.25 -9.39
CA SER A 504 4.85 -9.49 -7.95
C SER A 504 3.95 -10.63 -7.46
N GLN A 505 4.40 -11.32 -6.40
CA GLN A 505 3.57 -12.17 -5.57
C GLN A 505 3.68 -11.72 -4.13
N HIS A 506 2.58 -11.72 -3.41
CA HIS A 506 2.55 -11.21 -2.05
C HIS A 506 1.46 -11.87 -1.21
N SER A 507 1.64 -11.85 0.10
CA SER A 507 0.71 -12.44 1.06
C SER A 507 0.21 -11.42 2.08
N GLY A 508 -1.00 -11.65 2.56
CA GLY A 508 -1.64 -10.89 3.62
C GLY A 508 -1.88 -11.73 4.87
N MET A 509 -1.84 -11.07 6.01
CA MET A 509 -2.13 -11.65 7.31
C MET A 509 -3.01 -10.71 8.11
N VAL A 510 -4.04 -11.25 8.77
CA VAL A 510 -4.88 -10.51 9.71
C VAL A 510 -5.15 -11.37 10.93
N VAL A 511 -5.09 -10.76 12.12
CA VAL A 511 -5.38 -11.39 13.40
C VAL A 511 -6.28 -10.49 14.26
N VAL A 512 -7.17 -11.07 15.05
CA VAL A 512 -8.16 -10.35 15.84
C VAL A 512 -7.82 -10.42 17.32
N CYS A 513 -7.87 -9.26 17.97
CA CYS A 513 -7.82 -9.09 19.42
C CYS A 513 -9.25 -8.98 19.95
N ASP A 514 -9.83 -10.08 20.42
CA ASP A 514 -11.20 -10.13 20.94
C ASP A 514 -11.28 -10.15 22.48
N GLY A 515 -10.13 -10.05 23.13
CA GLY A 515 -9.99 -10.04 24.60
C GLY A 515 -9.89 -11.45 25.21
N SER A 516 -10.00 -12.54 24.41
CA SER A 516 -9.86 -13.90 24.93
C SER A 516 -8.40 -14.31 25.14
N ASP A 517 -8.19 -15.35 25.96
CA ASP A 517 -6.86 -15.95 26.17
C ASP A 517 -6.39 -16.71 24.92
N GLU A 518 -7.33 -17.25 24.15
CA GLU A 518 -7.07 -17.88 22.85
C GLU A 518 -6.59 -16.84 21.82
N ALA A 519 -7.21 -15.64 21.79
CA ALA A 519 -6.73 -14.55 20.96
C ALA A 519 -5.32 -14.11 21.37
N ALA A 520 -5.03 -13.99 22.67
CA ALA A 520 -3.69 -13.65 23.13
C ALA A 520 -2.62 -14.64 22.62
N LYS A 521 -2.90 -15.94 22.63
CA LYS A 521 -1.98 -16.98 22.10
C LYS A 521 -1.75 -16.81 20.59
N ARG A 522 -2.83 -16.62 19.80
CA ARG A 522 -2.73 -16.41 18.35
C ARG A 522 -1.98 -15.13 18.00
N VAL A 523 -2.37 -14.02 18.63
CA VAL A 523 -1.77 -12.70 18.45
C VAL A 523 -0.27 -12.73 18.75
N GLY A 524 0.13 -13.36 19.88
CA GLY A 524 1.53 -13.51 20.24
C GLY A 524 2.34 -14.26 19.20
N ARG A 525 1.83 -15.41 18.70
CA ARG A 525 2.51 -16.21 17.66
C ARG A 525 2.57 -15.49 16.31
N VAL A 526 1.44 -15.01 15.83
CA VAL A 526 1.31 -14.40 14.49
C VAL A 526 2.16 -13.15 14.37
N LEU A 527 2.04 -12.23 15.33
CA LEU A 527 2.76 -10.94 15.30
C LEU A 527 4.24 -11.03 15.65
N TRP A 528 4.69 -12.20 16.13
CA TRP A 528 6.11 -12.53 16.21
C TRP A 528 6.60 -13.14 14.91
N ASN A 529 5.93 -14.20 14.42
CA ASN A 529 6.38 -14.99 13.29
C ASN A 529 6.34 -14.21 11.96
N ASP A 530 5.32 -13.39 11.75
CA ASP A 530 5.15 -12.65 10.51
C ASP A 530 6.32 -11.69 10.21
N PRO A 531 6.69 -10.72 11.08
CA PRO A 531 7.86 -9.88 10.84
C PRO A 531 9.18 -10.65 10.91
N ALA A 532 9.25 -11.77 11.65
CA ALA A 532 10.44 -12.62 11.70
C ALA A 532 10.78 -13.23 10.33
N THR A 533 9.79 -13.52 9.48
CA THR A 533 10.05 -13.99 8.11
C THR A 533 10.79 -12.95 7.28
N GLY A 534 10.55 -11.67 7.52
CA GLY A 534 11.28 -10.58 6.87
C GLY A 534 12.73 -10.50 7.32
N VAL A 535 12.98 -10.60 8.63
CA VAL A 535 14.33 -10.65 9.18
C VAL A 535 15.08 -11.88 8.67
N MET A 536 14.46 -13.06 8.73
CA MET A 536 15.01 -14.32 8.23
C MET A 536 15.45 -14.21 6.76
N ARG A 537 14.56 -13.74 5.89
CA ARG A 537 14.82 -13.58 4.47
C ARG A 537 16.02 -12.67 4.18
N HIS A 538 16.08 -11.50 4.87
CA HIS A 538 17.18 -10.57 4.68
C HIS A 538 18.49 -11.07 5.29
N ALA A 539 18.42 -11.83 6.40
CA ALA A 539 19.58 -12.50 6.98
C ALA A 539 20.12 -13.60 6.04
N ASP A 540 19.25 -14.39 5.41
CA ASP A 540 19.60 -15.38 4.39
C ASP A 540 20.30 -14.74 3.18
N ALA A 541 19.81 -13.57 2.75
CA ALA A 541 20.44 -12.79 1.69
C ALA A 541 21.76 -12.11 2.10
N GLY A 542 22.20 -12.24 3.38
CA GLY A 542 23.49 -11.77 3.85
C GLY A 542 23.53 -10.30 4.29
N TYR A 543 22.39 -9.68 4.64
CA TYR A 543 22.37 -8.34 5.23
C TYR A 543 22.78 -8.39 6.71
N ASP A 544 23.88 -7.73 7.07
CA ASP A 544 24.41 -7.72 8.45
C ASP A 544 23.39 -7.19 9.46
N ILE A 545 22.64 -6.13 9.12
CA ILE A 545 21.57 -5.58 9.96
C ILE A 545 20.53 -6.66 10.30
N ALA A 546 20.17 -7.52 9.36
CA ALA A 546 19.19 -8.58 9.58
C ALA A 546 19.79 -9.72 10.42
N ILE A 547 21.05 -10.06 10.19
CA ILE A 547 21.79 -11.05 10.97
C ILE A 547 21.89 -10.61 12.44
N ASP A 548 22.22 -9.35 12.68
CA ASP A 548 22.30 -8.78 14.02
C ASP A 548 20.93 -8.73 14.70
N CYS A 549 19.89 -8.29 13.98
CA CYS A 549 18.52 -8.31 14.48
C CYS A 549 18.07 -9.75 14.83
N ALA A 550 18.40 -10.74 13.99
CA ALA A 550 18.06 -12.13 14.25
C ALA A 550 18.70 -12.64 15.55
N LYS A 551 19.98 -12.28 15.81
CA LYS A 551 20.68 -12.61 17.05
C LYS A 551 20.08 -11.89 18.25
N GLU A 552 19.85 -10.59 18.15
CA GLU A 552 19.23 -9.77 19.20
C GLU A 552 17.86 -10.31 19.63
N GLN A 553 17.07 -10.77 18.67
CA GLN A 553 15.72 -11.31 18.89
C GLN A 553 15.71 -12.82 19.19
N GLY A 554 16.84 -13.50 19.14
CA GLY A 554 16.95 -14.92 19.42
C GLY A 554 16.29 -15.82 18.37
N LEU A 555 16.29 -15.41 17.09
CA LEU A 555 15.76 -16.25 16.01
C LEU A 555 16.65 -17.47 15.79
N ASN A 556 16.04 -18.64 15.66
CA ASN A 556 16.75 -19.86 15.31
C ASN A 556 16.87 -19.97 13.79
N LEU A 557 17.98 -19.50 13.25
CA LEU A 557 18.32 -19.56 11.82
C LEU A 557 19.43 -20.61 11.60
N PRO A 558 19.08 -21.84 11.17
CA PRO A 558 20.05 -22.94 11.07
C PRO A 558 21.26 -22.66 10.17
N PHE A 559 21.09 -21.81 9.16
CA PHE A 559 22.17 -21.44 8.22
C PHE A 559 23.18 -20.43 8.78
N LEU A 560 22.90 -19.80 9.92
CA LEU A 560 23.80 -18.84 10.58
C LEU A 560 24.67 -19.48 11.70
N LYS A 561 24.74 -20.80 11.77
CA LYS A 561 25.52 -21.52 12.78
C LYS A 561 27.02 -21.47 12.51
#